data_7471d34eb6b43e14dd72940deb2605fd
#
_entry.id   7471d34eb6b43e14dd72940deb2605fd
#
_cell.length_a   1.000
_cell.length_b   1.000
_cell.length_c   1.000
_cell.angle_alpha   90.00
_cell.angle_beta   90.00
_cell.angle_gamma   90.00
#
_symmetry.space_group_name_H-M   'P 1'
#
loop_
_entity.id
_entity.type
_entity.pdbx_description
1 polymer ?
#
loop_
_entity_poly.entity_id
_entity_poly.type
_entity_poly.pdbx_seq_one_letter_code
_entity_poly.pdbx_strand_id
1 'polypeptide(L)'
;MFLLPVVVVGVLAGFLLGGRLGRLADVRLRAPWLFYLAIALQMLAFPSLVMPWQAAEGIATALSVGSYVCLVSVFLLNVRLRGLAIAGGGMLLNLAAILTNGGHMPALPSAMRDAGLSFSGIHNNSVADASPNLAWFVDRWAAPSWVPFGNVFSAGDVLIAIGVVVTIAAAMGARLPLPARRATGTV
;
A
#
# COMPACT_ATOMS: atom_id res chain seq x y z
N MET A 1 -9.27 -1.17 2.29
CA MET A 1 -9.95 -1.48 1.00
C MET A 1 -9.72 -0.42 -0.10
N PHE A 2 -8.66 0.35 -0.01
CA PHE A 2 -8.29 1.38 -1.01
C PHE A 2 -7.80 0.79 -2.35
N LEU A 3 -7.36 -0.47 -2.34
CA LEU A 3 -6.64 -1.05 -3.48
C LEU A 3 -7.55 -1.26 -4.71
N LEU A 4 -8.81 -1.65 -4.52
CA LEU A 4 -9.71 -1.92 -5.64
C LEU A 4 -10.01 -0.67 -6.49
N PRO A 5 -10.39 0.49 -5.92
CA PRO A 5 -10.52 1.73 -6.70
C PRO A 5 -9.24 2.13 -7.42
N VAL A 6 -8.08 1.97 -6.78
CA VAL A 6 -6.77 2.29 -7.38
C VAL A 6 -6.48 1.40 -8.60
N VAL A 7 -6.79 0.10 -8.51
CA VAL A 7 -6.64 -0.83 -9.64
C VAL A 7 -7.55 -0.43 -10.79
N VAL A 8 -8.83 -0.12 -10.50
CA VAL A 8 -9.79 0.35 -11.52
C VAL A 8 -9.29 1.61 -12.21
N VAL A 9 -8.83 2.61 -11.44
CA VAL A 9 -8.25 3.84 -11.99
C VAL A 9 -7.02 3.53 -12.85
N GLY A 10 -6.15 2.61 -12.43
CA GLY A 10 -4.98 2.19 -13.19
C GLY A 10 -5.33 1.55 -14.53
N VAL A 11 -6.35 0.69 -14.54
CA VAL A 11 -6.84 0.05 -15.77
C VAL A 11 -7.47 1.09 -16.72
N LEU A 12 -8.31 1.98 -16.19
CA LEU A 12 -8.93 3.05 -16.99
C LEU A 12 -7.87 3.99 -17.57
N ALA A 13 -6.91 4.42 -16.77
CA ALA A 13 -5.77 5.22 -17.25
C ALA A 13 -4.99 4.47 -18.33
N GLY A 14 -4.76 3.18 -18.15
CA GLY A 14 -4.12 2.33 -19.15
C GLY A 14 -4.85 2.37 -20.49
N PHE A 15 -6.16 2.18 -20.50
CA PHE A 15 -6.98 2.26 -21.72
C PHE A 15 -6.96 3.64 -22.36
N LEU A 16 -7.17 4.70 -21.59
CA LEU A 16 -7.17 6.08 -22.06
C LEU A 16 -5.84 6.46 -22.75
N LEU A 17 -4.74 5.85 -22.31
CA LEU A 17 -3.40 6.08 -22.87
C LEU A 17 -2.99 5.05 -23.93
N GLY A 18 -3.95 4.30 -24.48
CA GLY A 18 -3.74 3.37 -25.61
C GLY A 18 -3.15 2.01 -25.19
N GLY A 19 -3.20 1.66 -23.93
CA GLY A 19 -2.80 0.35 -23.42
C GLY A 19 -3.81 -0.77 -23.74
N ARG A 20 -3.39 -2.02 -23.55
CA ARG A 20 -4.21 -3.22 -23.77
C ARG A 20 -4.12 -4.14 -22.55
N LEU A 21 -5.27 -4.60 -22.07
CA LEU A 21 -5.37 -5.44 -20.86
C LEU A 21 -4.58 -6.76 -21.02
N GLY A 22 -4.58 -7.35 -22.21
CA GLY A 22 -3.87 -8.60 -22.49
C GLY A 22 -2.36 -8.55 -22.20
N ARG A 23 -1.73 -7.36 -22.25
CA ARG A 23 -0.30 -7.20 -21.92
C ARG A 23 0.00 -7.39 -20.44
N LEU A 24 -0.98 -7.30 -19.55
CA LEU A 24 -0.77 -7.59 -18.13
C LEU A 24 -0.32 -9.03 -17.88
N ALA A 25 -0.73 -9.95 -18.75
CA ALA A 25 -0.33 -11.36 -18.66
C ALA A 25 1.18 -11.57 -18.94
N ASP A 26 1.83 -10.62 -19.63
CA ASP A 26 3.25 -10.71 -19.96
C ASP A 26 4.15 -10.20 -18.82
N VAL A 27 3.56 -9.61 -17.78
CA VAL A 27 4.32 -9.04 -16.67
C VAL A 27 4.91 -10.14 -15.81
N ARG A 28 6.23 -10.15 -15.72
CA ARG A 28 6.97 -11.08 -14.87
C ARG A 28 7.48 -10.37 -13.63
N LEU A 29 6.96 -10.76 -12.46
CA LEU A 29 7.43 -10.29 -11.17
C LEU A 29 8.54 -11.21 -10.65
N ARG A 30 9.53 -10.62 -9.99
CA ARG A 30 10.52 -11.34 -9.18
C ARG A 30 9.95 -11.61 -7.81
N ALA A 31 10.11 -12.83 -7.31
CA ALA A 31 9.66 -13.28 -6.00
C ALA A 31 8.16 -12.98 -5.71
N PRO A 32 7.22 -13.34 -6.61
CA PRO A 32 5.79 -13.06 -6.41
C PRO A 32 5.22 -13.75 -5.17
N TRP A 33 5.85 -14.82 -4.70
CA TRP A 33 5.46 -15.55 -3.48
C TRP A 33 5.51 -14.68 -2.22
N LEU A 34 6.30 -13.60 -2.21
CA LEU A 34 6.34 -12.65 -1.09
C LEU A 34 5.01 -11.91 -0.91
N PHE A 35 4.23 -11.68 -1.97
CA PHE A 35 2.87 -11.14 -1.84
C PHE A 35 1.96 -12.11 -1.08
N TYR A 36 2.00 -13.38 -1.43
CA TYR A 36 1.19 -14.39 -0.75
C TYR A 36 1.62 -14.56 0.70
N LEU A 37 2.93 -14.51 0.96
CA LEU A 37 3.46 -14.53 2.32
C LEU A 37 3.00 -13.30 3.12
N ALA A 38 3.07 -12.11 2.54
CA ALA A 38 2.60 -10.89 3.19
C ALA A 38 1.12 -10.98 3.56
N ILE A 39 0.27 -11.47 2.65
CA ILE A 39 -1.16 -11.68 2.92
C ILE A 39 -1.34 -12.70 4.04
N ALA A 40 -0.64 -13.83 4.01
CA ALA A 40 -0.71 -14.85 5.05
C ALA A 40 -0.33 -14.29 6.42
N LEU A 41 0.76 -13.51 6.50
CA LEU A 41 1.20 -12.84 7.73
C LEU A 41 0.15 -11.87 8.26
N GLN A 42 -0.51 -11.09 7.39
CA GLN A 42 -1.59 -10.17 7.78
C GLN A 42 -2.82 -10.95 8.29
N MET A 43 -3.22 -12.03 7.63
CA MET A 43 -4.34 -12.85 8.08
C MET A 43 -4.06 -13.54 9.42
N LEU A 44 -2.80 -13.88 9.68
CA LEU A 44 -2.37 -14.44 10.96
C LEU A 44 -2.26 -13.35 12.04
N ALA A 45 -1.95 -12.11 11.71
CA ALA A 45 -1.83 -11.01 12.65
C ALA A 45 -3.19 -10.53 13.18
N PHE A 46 -4.19 -10.44 12.30
CA PHE A 46 -5.47 -9.81 12.60
C PHE A 46 -6.66 -10.71 12.33
N PRO A 47 -7.71 -10.65 13.18
CA PRO A 47 -8.91 -11.44 12.97
C PRO A 47 -9.61 -11.04 11.66
N SER A 48 -10.15 -12.02 10.98
CA SER A 48 -10.91 -11.83 9.74
C SER A 48 -12.16 -12.72 9.77
N LEU A 49 -13.07 -12.53 8.79
CA LEU A 49 -14.24 -13.39 8.61
C LEU A 49 -13.85 -14.87 8.40
N VAL A 50 -12.63 -15.12 7.86
CA VAL A 50 -12.13 -16.48 7.60
C VAL A 50 -11.38 -17.05 8.80
N MET A 51 -10.71 -16.18 9.57
CA MET A 51 -9.93 -16.57 10.76
C MET A 51 -10.30 -15.68 11.94
N PRO A 52 -11.24 -16.11 12.80
CA PRO A 52 -11.73 -15.30 13.93
C PRO A 52 -10.79 -15.29 15.14
N TRP A 53 -9.64 -15.93 15.08
CA TRP A 53 -8.67 -15.95 16.17
C TRP A 53 -7.83 -14.67 16.20
N GLN A 54 -7.32 -14.30 17.36
CA GLN A 54 -6.52 -13.12 17.58
C GLN A 54 -5.15 -13.51 18.15
N ALA A 55 -4.08 -13.12 17.47
CA ALA A 55 -2.73 -13.30 17.99
C ALA A 55 -2.49 -12.39 19.21
N ALA A 56 -1.60 -12.80 20.11
CA ALA A 56 -1.12 -11.91 21.16
C ALA A 56 -0.50 -10.64 20.52
N GLU A 57 -0.66 -9.48 21.17
CA GLU A 57 -0.31 -8.16 20.59
C GLU A 57 1.11 -8.13 20.02
N GLY A 58 2.12 -8.59 20.74
CA GLY A 58 3.51 -8.62 20.27
C GLY A 58 3.72 -9.53 19.05
N ILE A 59 2.99 -10.65 18.96
CA ILE A 59 3.02 -11.57 17.83
C ILE A 59 2.33 -10.91 16.63
N ALA A 60 1.16 -10.31 16.84
CA ALA A 60 0.41 -9.60 15.80
C ALA A 60 1.25 -8.47 15.19
N THR A 61 1.92 -7.68 16.04
CA THR A 61 2.84 -6.62 15.62
C THR A 61 4.00 -7.19 14.79
N ALA A 62 4.66 -8.24 15.24
CA ALA A 62 5.77 -8.85 14.52
C ALA A 62 5.34 -9.41 13.15
N LEU A 63 4.19 -10.08 13.08
CA LEU A 63 3.62 -10.61 11.83
C LEU A 63 3.25 -9.47 10.87
N SER A 64 2.65 -8.39 11.39
CA SER A 64 2.30 -7.21 10.62
C SER A 64 3.54 -6.54 10.03
N VAL A 65 4.54 -6.23 10.85
CA VAL A 65 5.82 -5.65 10.38
C VAL A 65 6.50 -6.58 9.37
N GLY A 66 6.49 -7.89 9.61
CA GLY A 66 7.02 -8.90 8.68
C GLY A 66 6.31 -8.83 7.32
N SER A 67 4.99 -8.63 7.29
CA SER A 67 4.23 -8.46 6.04
C SER A 67 4.66 -7.21 5.27
N TYR A 68 4.87 -6.08 5.95
CA TYR A 68 5.39 -4.86 5.33
C TYR A 68 6.79 -5.06 4.75
N VAL A 69 7.67 -5.78 5.46
CA VAL A 69 9.02 -6.12 4.95
C VAL A 69 8.93 -6.97 3.69
N CYS A 70 8.03 -7.95 3.64
CA CYS A 70 7.79 -8.75 2.43
C CYS A 70 7.34 -7.87 1.25
N LEU A 71 6.38 -6.95 1.47
CA LEU A 71 5.88 -6.05 0.42
C LEU A 71 6.97 -5.08 -0.05
N VAL A 72 7.73 -4.47 0.85
CA VAL A 72 8.87 -3.62 0.50
C VAL A 72 9.88 -4.40 -0.34
N SER A 73 10.17 -5.64 0.04
CA SER A 73 11.09 -6.50 -0.71
C SER A 73 10.60 -6.75 -2.14
N VAL A 74 9.29 -7.02 -2.34
CA VAL A 74 8.71 -7.17 -3.68
C VAL A 74 8.92 -5.90 -4.50
N PHE A 75 8.64 -4.72 -3.94
CA PHE A 75 8.82 -3.46 -4.66
C PHE A 75 10.28 -3.21 -5.02
N LEU A 76 11.21 -3.44 -4.10
CA LEU A 76 12.64 -3.27 -4.33
C LEU A 76 13.19 -4.24 -5.40
N LEU A 77 12.77 -5.50 -5.36
CA LEU A 77 13.18 -6.50 -6.35
C LEU A 77 12.63 -6.20 -7.75
N ASN A 78 11.54 -5.44 -7.84
CA ASN A 78 10.83 -5.14 -9.08
C ASN A 78 10.85 -3.66 -9.47
N VAL A 79 11.77 -2.85 -8.92
CA VAL A 79 11.89 -1.40 -9.24
C VAL A 79 12.08 -1.09 -10.72
N ARG A 80 12.43 -2.10 -11.52
CA ARG A 80 12.55 -1.96 -12.98
C ARG A 80 11.19 -1.75 -13.65
N LEU A 81 10.10 -2.20 -13.05
CA LEU A 81 8.75 -1.91 -13.51
C LEU A 81 8.41 -0.46 -13.18
N ARG A 82 7.95 0.27 -14.20
CA ARG A 82 7.56 1.67 -14.02
C ARG A 82 6.44 1.77 -12.98
N GLY A 83 6.58 2.69 -12.05
CA GLY A 83 5.62 2.90 -10.95
C GLY A 83 5.97 2.16 -9.66
N LEU A 84 6.56 0.96 -9.72
CA LEU A 84 6.86 0.20 -8.48
C LEU A 84 7.90 0.88 -7.58
N ALA A 85 8.81 1.68 -8.13
CA ALA A 85 9.71 2.50 -7.32
C ALA A 85 8.94 3.54 -6.49
N ILE A 86 7.89 4.16 -7.07
CA ILE A 86 7.03 5.14 -6.39
C ILE A 86 6.23 4.43 -5.29
N ALA A 87 5.58 3.30 -5.63
CA ALA A 87 4.83 2.51 -4.66
C ALA A 87 5.73 2.01 -3.52
N GLY A 88 6.94 1.55 -3.84
CA GLY A 88 7.93 1.14 -2.85
C GLY A 88 8.35 2.28 -1.92
N GLY A 89 8.53 3.49 -2.45
CA GLY A 89 8.77 4.70 -1.65
C GLY A 89 7.63 4.97 -0.66
N GLY A 90 6.39 4.90 -1.12
CA GLY A 90 5.22 5.03 -0.24
C GLY A 90 5.17 3.94 0.84
N MET A 91 5.47 2.69 0.49
CA MET A 91 5.52 1.59 1.44
C MET A 91 6.63 1.77 2.48
N LEU A 92 7.79 2.32 2.09
CA LEU A 92 8.88 2.65 3.02
C LEU A 92 8.48 3.77 4.00
N LEU A 93 7.74 4.79 3.53
CA LEU A 93 7.22 5.83 4.42
C LEU A 93 6.27 5.25 5.46
N ASN A 94 5.33 4.40 5.04
CA ASN A 94 4.40 3.73 5.95
C ASN A 94 5.15 2.83 6.93
N LEU A 95 6.11 2.04 6.47
CA LEU A 95 6.93 1.20 7.34
C LEU A 95 7.72 2.03 8.36
N ALA A 96 8.30 3.17 7.96
CA ALA A 96 8.99 4.06 8.88
C ALA A 96 8.04 4.63 9.95
N ALA A 97 6.83 5.06 9.55
CA ALA A 97 5.80 5.52 10.50
C ALA A 97 5.42 4.39 11.49
N ILE A 98 5.20 3.18 11.00
CA ILE A 98 4.85 2.00 11.82
C ILE A 98 5.98 1.69 12.81
N LEU A 99 7.23 1.60 12.36
CA LEU A 99 8.35 1.22 13.22
C LEU A 99 8.64 2.26 14.32
N THR A 100 8.46 3.55 14.02
CA THR A 100 8.69 4.63 15.00
C THR A 100 7.54 4.80 16.00
N ASN A 101 6.41 4.13 15.76
CA ASN A 101 5.21 4.19 16.60
C ASN A 101 4.81 2.81 17.16
N GLY A 102 5.79 2.05 17.62
CA GLY A 102 5.54 0.79 18.33
C GLY A 102 5.03 -0.36 17.47
N GLY A 103 5.19 -0.28 16.14
CA GLY A 103 4.78 -1.33 15.21
C GLY A 103 3.34 -1.22 14.71
N HIS A 104 2.66 -0.11 15.01
CA HIS A 104 1.30 0.19 14.55
C HIS A 104 1.27 1.46 13.71
N MET A 105 0.32 1.56 12.79
CA MET A 105 0.09 2.77 12.01
C MET A 105 -0.74 3.75 12.83
N PRO A 106 -0.22 4.92 13.22
CA PRO A 106 -1.01 5.91 13.92
C PRO A 106 -2.06 6.54 12.99
N ALA A 107 -3.26 6.79 13.52
CA ALA A 107 -4.29 7.56 12.87
C ALA A 107 -4.62 8.79 13.72
N LEU A 108 -4.57 9.98 13.10
CA LEU A 108 -4.91 11.21 13.81
C LEU A 108 -6.40 11.21 14.17
N PRO A 109 -6.76 11.54 15.44
CA PRO A 109 -8.15 11.61 15.88
C PRO A 109 -9.02 12.58 15.05
N SER A 110 -8.44 13.64 14.49
CA SER A 110 -9.12 14.54 13.56
C SER A 110 -9.53 13.83 12.29
N ALA A 111 -8.59 13.15 11.62
CA ALA A 111 -8.87 12.40 10.40
C ALA A 111 -9.89 11.28 10.63
N MET A 112 -9.81 10.60 11.78
CA MET A 112 -10.79 9.58 12.15
C MET A 112 -12.20 10.16 12.29
N ARG A 113 -12.35 11.30 12.98
CA ARG A 113 -13.65 12.00 13.09
C ARG A 113 -14.19 12.39 11.73
N ASP A 114 -13.36 12.95 10.85
CA ASP A 114 -13.74 13.37 9.51
C ASP A 114 -14.16 12.17 8.62
N ALA A 115 -13.60 10.99 8.88
CA ALA A 115 -13.95 9.73 8.22
C ALA A 115 -15.17 9.03 8.86
N GLY A 116 -15.73 9.56 9.96
CA GLY A 116 -16.80 8.90 10.72
C GLY A 116 -16.38 7.63 11.43
N LEU A 117 -15.07 7.49 11.73
CA LEU A 117 -14.51 6.33 12.41
C LEU A 117 -14.36 6.60 13.91
N SER A 118 -14.71 5.60 14.71
CA SER A 118 -14.44 5.61 16.15
C SER A 118 -13.94 4.24 16.58
N PHE A 119 -12.72 4.19 17.06
CA PHE A 119 -12.21 2.99 17.71
C PHE A 119 -11.28 3.38 18.86
N SER A 120 -11.26 2.55 19.91
CA SER A 120 -10.32 2.64 21.02
C SER A 120 -9.39 1.43 20.96
N GLY A 121 -8.10 1.65 21.23
CA GLY A 121 -7.10 0.60 21.12
C GLY A 121 -6.66 0.33 19.68
N ILE A 122 -6.14 -0.86 19.45
CA ILE A 122 -5.64 -1.27 18.14
C ILE A 122 -6.79 -1.83 17.32
N HIS A 123 -7.00 -1.25 16.13
CA HIS A 123 -7.95 -1.76 15.16
C HIS A 123 -7.20 -2.18 13.89
N ASN A 124 -7.14 -3.49 13.62
CA ASN A 124 -6.22 -4.07 12.65
C ASN A 124 -4.78 -3.66 12.99
N ASN A 125 -4.10 -2.89 12.16
CA ASN A 125 -2.77 -2.35 12.45
C ASN A 125 -2.78 -0.85 12.80
N SER A 126 -3.94 -0.24 13.01
CA SER A 126 -4.04 1.21 13.27
C SER A 126 -4.39 1.50 14.72
N VAL A 127 -3.83 2.57 15.26
CA VAL A 127 -4.09 3.06 16.63
C VAL A 127 -4.35 4.56 16.58
N ALA A 128 -5.35 5.02 17.35
CA ALA A 128 -5.60 6.45 17.49
C ALA A 128 -4.49 7.10 18.30
N ASP A 129 -3.78 8.05 17.72
CA ASP A 129 -2.69 8.79 18.39
C ASP A 129 -2.75 10.28 18.01
N ALA A 130 -2.76 11.15 19.01
CA ALA A 130 -2.81 12.60 18.82
C ALA A 130 -1.41 13.22 18.63
N SER A 131 -0.34 12.51 18.98
CA SER A 131 1.03 13.02 18.97
C SER A 131 2.03 11.97 18.43
N PRO A 132 1.76 11.38 17.25
CA PRO A 132 2.59 10.32 16.70
C PRO A 132 3.96 10.82 16.26
N ASN A 133 4.94 9.93 16.30
CA ASN A 133 6.21 10.17 15.64
C ASN A 133 5.99 10.21 14.11
N LEU A 134 6.79 11.02 13.41
CA LEU A 134 6.68 11.20 11.95
C LEU A 134 5.26 11.57 11.49
N ALA A 135 4.61 12.52 12.18
CA ALA A 135 3.21 12.92 12.01
C ALA A 135 2.78 13.24 10.56
N TRP A 136 3.72 13.51 9.64
CA TRP A 136 3.43 13.73 8.23
C TRP A 136 3.22 12.44 7.43
N PHE A 137 3.66 11.30 7.95
CA PHE A 137 3.62 10.00 7.26
C PHE A 137 2.58 9.04 7.85
N VAL A 138 1.87 9.47 8.90
CA VAL A 138 0.77 8.68 9.52
C VAL A 138 -0.56 8.91 8.80
N ASP A 139 -1.58 8.18 9.18
CA ASP A 139 -2.96 8.33 8.68
C ASP A 139 -3.55 9.66 9.17
N ARG A 140 -3.53 10.66 8.32
CA ARG A 140 -3.91 12.04 8.66
C ARG A 140 -5.00 12.66 7.81
N TRP A 141 -5.41 12.01 6.75
CA TRP A 141 -6.51 12.47 5.88
C TRP A 141 -7.64 11.48 5.87
N ALA A 142 -8.87 11.99 5.87
CA ALA A 142 -10.07 11.21 5.69
C ALA A 142 -10.34 10.98 4.20
N ALA A 143 -10.77 9.76 3.85
CA ALA A 143 -11.29 9.51 2.52
C ALA A 143 -12.62 10.29 2.34
N PRO A 144 -12.90 10.81 1.13
CA PRO A 144 -14.16 11.48 0.87
C PRO A 144 -15.37 10.61 1.21
N SER A 145 -16.46 11.20 1.67
CA SER A 145 -17.67 10.50 2.14
C SER A 145 -18.36 9.63 1.07
N TRP A 146 -18.10 9.88 -0.21
CA TRP A 146 -18.59 9.03 -1.32
C TRP A 146 -17.79 7.74 -1.49
N VAL A 147 -16.63 7.61 -0.83
CA VAL A 147 -15.87 6.36 -0.81
C VAL A 147 -16.49 5.42 0.20
N PRO A 148 -16.97 4.23 -0.21
CA PRO A 148 -17.58 3.28 0.72
C PRO A 148 -16.58 2.85 1.79
N PHE A 149 -17.10 2.60 3.02
CA PHE A 149 -16.31 2.13 4.17
C PHE A 149 -15.29 3.14 4.69
N GLY A 150 -15.71 4.34 5.05
CA GLY A 150 -14.90 5.42 5.60
C GLY A 150 -13.49 4.99 6.02
N ASN A 151 -12.49 5.66 5.51
CA ASN A 151 -11.11 5.29 5.79
C ASN A 151 -10.24 6.52 5.98
N VAL A 152 -9.16 6.36 6.69
CA VAL A 152 -8.08 7.35 6.78
C VAL A 152 -6.88 6.88 5.96
N PHE A 153 -6.07 7.81 5.50
CA PHE A 153 -4.90 7.48 4.67
C PHE A 153 -3.72 8.42 4.93
N SER A 154 -2.54 7.94 4.59
CA SER A 154 -1.25 8.58 4.75
C SER A 154 -0.68 9.13 3.43
N ALA A 155 0.41 9.90 3.52
CA ALA A 155 1.19 10.28 2.35
C ALA A 155 1.78 9.06 1.62
N GLY A 156 2.15 8.02 2.38
CA GLY A 156 2.63 6.75 1.83
C GLY A 156 1.56 6.06 0.98
N ASP A 157 0.30 6.07 1.43
CA ASP A 157 -0.81 5.48 0.66
C ASP A 157 -1.06 6.19 -0.66
N VAL A 158 -0.94 7.53 -0.67
CA VAL A 158 -1.02 8.31 -1.92
C VAL A 158 0.08 7.90 -2.90
N LEU A 159 1.33 7.76 -2.43
CA LEU A 159 2.43 7.31 -3.28
C LEU A 159 2.23 5.86 -3.76
N ILE A 160 1.72 4.97 -2.90
CA ILE A 160 1.38 3.60 -3.29
C ILE A 160 0.32 3.63 -4.39
N ALA A 161 -0.75 4.40 -4.21
CA ALA A 161 -1.82 4.53 -5.20
C ALA A 161 -1.30 5.03 -6.55
N ILE A 162 -0.54 6.13 -6.57
CA ILE A 162 0.08 6.67 -7.79
C ILE A 162 0.99 5.61 -8.44
N GLY A 163 1.84 4.97 -7.65
CA GLY A 163 2.75 3.94 -8.13
C GLY A 163 2.04 2.74 -8.76
N VAL A 164 0.95 2.28 -8.14
CA VAL A 164 0.13 1.17 -8.66
C VAL A 164 -0.56 1.57 -9.96
N VAL A 165 -1.17 2.76 -10.04
CA VAL A 165 -1.79 3.28 -11.27
C VAL A 165 -0.77 3.33 -12.42
N VAL A 166 0.41 3.90 -12.16
CA VAL A 166 1.48 3.99 -13.16
C VAL A 166 1.97 2.60 -13.57
N THR A 167 2.09 1.68 -12.61
CA THR A 167 2.52 0.30 -12.89
C THR A 167 1.53 -0.41 -13.81
N ILE A 168 0.24 -0.35 -13.50
CA ILE A 168 -0.82 -0.99 -14.30
C ILE A 168 -0.86 -0.39 -15.70
N ALA A 169 -0.91 0.94 -15.82
CA ALA A 169 -0.94 1.61 -17.11
C ALA A 169 0.31 1.27 -17.94
N ALA A 170 1.50 1.28 -17.35
CA ALA A 170 2.73 0.90 -18.03
C ALA A 170 2.73 -0.58 -18.47
N ALA A 171 2.27 -1.47 -17.61
CA ALA A 171 2.16 -2.89 -17.89
C ALA A 171 1.17 -3.18 -19.05
N MET A 172 0.11 -2.39 -19.16
CA MET A 172 -0.80 -2.40 -20.31
C MET A 172 -0.16 -1.86 -21.61
N GLY A 173 1.04 -1.31 -21.53
CA GLY A 173 1.76 -0.71 -22.67
C GLY A 173 1.25 0.67 -23.03
N ALA A 174 0.68 1.41 -22.07
CA ALA A 174 0.24 2.79 -22.24
C ALA A 174 1.40 3.73 -22.58
N ARG A 175 1.10 4.78 -23.36
CA ARG A 175 2.05 5.85 -23.71
C ARG A 175 2.14 6.84 -22.55
N LEU A 176 2.94 6.50 -21.53
CA LEU A 176 3.11 7.39 -20.37
C LEU A 176 4.03 8.56 -20.74
N PRO A 177 3.74 9.81 -20.32
CA PRO A 177 4.59 10.97 -20.51
C PRO A 177 5.78 10.97 -19.51
N LEU A 178 6.40 9.81 -19.34
CA LEU A 178 7.56 9.64 -18.46
C LEU A 178 8.83 9.54 -19.29
N PRO A 179 9.95 10.10 -18.82
CA PRO A 179 11.22 10.00 -19.53
C PRO A 179 11.57 8.54 -19.78
N ALA A 180 12.03 8.26 -21.01
CA ALA A 180 12.52 6.93 -21.36
C ALA A 180 13.66 6.57 -20.40
N ARG A 181 13.55 5.44 -19.73
CA ARG A 181 14.65 4.91 -18.92
C ARG A 181 15.83 4.67 -19.86
N ARG A 182 16.93 5.38 -19.67
CA ARG A 182 18.17 5.11 -20.40
C ARG A 182 18.47 3.63 -20.22
N ALA A 183 18.56 2.90 -21.34
CA ALA A 183 19.13 1.57 -21.32
C ALA A 183 20.57 1.76 -20.82
N THR A 184 20.88 1.29 -19.62
CA THR A 184 22.28 1.15 -19.19
C THR A 184 22.88 0.13 -20.14
N GLY A 185 23.66 0.67 -21.11
CA GLY A 185 24.41 -0.16 -22.02
C GLY A 185 25.27 -1.12 -21.21
N THR A 186 25.10 -2.38 -21.49
CA THR A 186 26.05 -3.42 -21.13
C THR A 186 27.36 -3.10 -21.87
N VAL A 187 28.38 -2.68 -21.13
CA VAL A 187 29.77 -2.83 -21.52
C VAL A 187 30.23 -4.19 -21.06
#